data_79ad95cd62192959dce9aeccf1030a81
#
_entry.id   79ad95cd62192959dce9aeccf1030a81
#
_cell.length_a   1.000
_cell.length_b   1.000
_cell.length_c   1.000
_cell.angle_alpha   90.00
_cell.angle_beta   90.00
_cell.angle_gamma   90.00
#
_symmetry.space_group_name_H-M   'P 1'
#
loop_
_entity.id
_entity.type
_entity.pdbx_description
1 polymer ?
#
loop_
_entity_poly.entity_id
_entity_poly.type
_entity_poly.pdbx_seq_one_letter_code
_entity_poly.pdbx_strand_id
1 'polypeptide(L)'
;MGVKKEKVIIFLYNRLFDPLIQSNFWLYIKDYLENENNPYDFHLITYENPDFPLTQEQQELVNYWISRGLEWTPLTWHPGKELKNKFYDVLDGFKVVAKLRLKGYKHIVTLGSVAGTYAYLYAYPLRMKQFLYQYEPHSEYAIDNKMWSEDSLQYKISHYLERKAALYAKVIASGTVFMKERVEKEWRSKAKFFRIPTVANDKKFLFDPKIREETRKELGFDEDTWVLYYPGKFGDLYYKEEFAYMYKWLKEEEPRFHMLIVTPHKDEEVIELFDKAGVSREDYTIRHSDYDNIHRYHFAADFAIISVPQGPSKKFISNIKVGEYLCAGLPFLINKGVSEDYLYAQNKNVGVVVDGFIKEEIKKAVPKIREYLTGDRDKLREHCRKVGLEYRGFESLNPIFKEAMKTLVEKG
;
A
#
# COMPACT_ATOMS: atom_id res chain seq x y z
N MET A 1 -23.11 -23.54 -24.67
CA MET A 1 -23.12 -23.89 -23.24
C MET A 1 -22.20 -22.92 -22.54
N GLY A 2 -22.72 -22.05 -21.65
CA GLY A 2 -21.87 -21.10 -20.90
C GLY A 2 -20.90 -21.89 -20.01
N VAL A 3 -19.63 -21.45 -19.98
CA VAL A 3 -18.62 -22.00 -19.07
C VAL A 3 -19.13 -21.79 -17.65
N LYS A 4 -19.21 -22.86 -16.85
CA LYS A 4 -19.61 -22.76 -15.44
C LYS A 4 -18.59 -21.93 -14.68
N LYS A 5 -19.02 -20.80 -14.15
CA LYS A 5 -18.16 -19.92 -13.38
C LYS A 5 -17.74 -20.54 -12.03
N GLU A 6 -16.51 -20.29 -11.62
CA GLU A 6 -16.01 -20.71 -10.30
C GLU A 6 -16.45 -19.70 -9.23
N LYS A 7 -16.99 -20.21 -8.13
CA LYS A 7 -17.48 -19.39 -7.01
C LYS A 7 -16.36 -19.04 -6.06
N VAL A 8 -16.10 -17.75 -5.87
CA VAL A 8 -14.98 -17.22 -5.08
C VAL A 8 -15.48 -16.18 -4.09
N ILE A 9 -15.15 -16.37 -2.81
CA ILE A 9 -15.36 -15.37 -1.77
C ILE A 9 -14.16 -14.42 -1.77
N ILE A 10 -14.42 -13.11 -1.78
CA ILE A 10 -13.45 -12.07 -1.48
C ILE A 10 -13.73 -11.61 -0.05
N PHE A 11 -12.79 -11.83 0.85
CA PHE A 11 -12.93 -11.52 2.27
C PHE A 11 -11.94 -10.43 2.68
N LEU A 12 -12.46 -9.26 3.06
CA LEU A 12 -11.70 -8.09 3.49
C LEU A 12 -12.10 -7.74 4.93
N TYR A 13 -11.10 -7.59 5.81
CA TYR A 13 -11.32 -7.07 7.16
C TYR A 13 -11.13 -5.54 7.18
N ASN A 14 -11.67 -4.88 6.18
CA ASN A 14 -11.65 -3.45 5.91
C ASN A 14 -13.00 -3.02 5.37
N ARG A 15 -13.27 -1.71 5.37
CA ARG A 15 -14.38 -1.14 4.62
C ARG A 15 -14.13 -1.24 3.12
N LEU A 16 -15.20 -1.38 2.34
CA LEU A 16 -15.07 -1.47 0.88
C LEU A 16 -14.37 -0.24 0.29
N PHE A 17 -14.72 0.96 0.76
CA PHE A 17 -14.11 2.23 0.31
C PHE A 17 -12.92 2.68 1.16
N ASP A 18 -12.20 1.74 1.78
CA ASP A 18 -10.88 2.03 2.34
C ASP A 18 -9.92 2.43 1.20
N PRO A 19 -9.19 3.55 1.31
CA PRO A 19 -8.27 3.99 0.26
C PRO A 19 -7.25 2.92 -0.16
N LEU A 20 -6.74 2.12 0.76
CA LEU A 20 -5.81 1.02 0.47
C LEU A 20 -6.46 -0.05 -0.42
N ILE A 21 -7.74 -0.34 -0.19
CA ILE A 21 -8.50 -1.31 -0.99
C ILE A 21 -8.72 -0.75 -2.40
N GLN A 22 -9.27 0.45 -2.50
CA GLN A 22 -9.68 1.06 -3.76
C GLN A 22 -8.51 1.39 -4.69
N SER A 23 -7.41 1.89 -4.14
CA SER A 23 -6.24 2.28 -4.94
C SER A 23 -5.36 1.10 -5.39
N ASN A 24 -5.60 -0.11 -4.87
CA ASN A 24 -4.73 -1.25 -5.09
C ASN A 24 -5.51 -2.53 -5.43
N PHE A 25 -5.93 -3.30 -4.44
CA PHE A 25 -6.53 -4.63 -4.65
C PHE A 25 -7.82 -4.59 -5.49
N TRP A 26 -8.65 -3.57 -5.29
CA TRP A 26 -9.93 -3.43 -5.99
C TRP A 26 -9.77 -3.24 -7.50
N LEU A 27 -8.64 -2.73 -7.96
CA LEU A 27 -8.33 -2.61 -9.38
C LEU A 27 -8.37 -3.97 -10.11
N TYR A 28 -7.84 -5.01 -9.49
CA TYR A 28 -7.88 -6.37 -10.04
C TYR A 28 -9.29 -6.95 -10.10
N ILE A 29 -10.09 -6.69 -9.05
CA ILE A 29 -11.47 -7.19 -9.00
C ILE A 29 -12.35 -6.47 -10.02
N LYS A 30 -12.18 -5.14 -10.15
CA LYS A 30 -12.88 -4.34 -11.18
C LYS A 30 -12.59 -4.85 -12.58
N ASP A 31 -11.34 -5.17 -12.90
CA ASP A 31 -10.97 -5.73 -14.21
C ASP A 31 -11.74 -7.01 -14.53
N TYR A 32 -11.96 -7.88 -13.53
CA TYR A 32 -12.82 -9.05 -13.72
C TYR A 32 -14.30 -8.70 -13.88
N LEU A 33 -14.83 -7.77 -13.09
CA LEU A 33 -16.25 -7.39 -13.15
C LEU A 33 -16.60 -6.69 -14.47
N GLU A 34 -15.66 -5.94 -15.03
CA GLU A 34 -15.82 -5.26 -16.33
C GLU A 34 -15.65 -6.20 -17.52
N ASN A 35 -15.04 -7.36 -17.33
CA ASN A 35 -14.82 -8.34 -18.38
C ASN A 35 -16.06 -9.24 -18.56
N GLU A 36 -16.66 -9.24 -19.74
CA GLU A 36 -17.82 -10.09 -20.08
C GLU A 36 -17.50 -11.59 -19.96
N ASN A 37 -16.26 -11.98 -20.19
CA ASN A 37 -15.78 -13.36 -20.07
C ASN A 37 -15.24 -13.70 -18.67
N ASN A 38 -15.63 -12.96 -17.63
CA ASN A 38 -15.23 -13.22 -16.25
C ASN A 38 -15.56 -14.68 -15.86
N PRO A 39 -14.54 -15.50 -15.51
CA PRO A 39 -14.75 -16.91 -15.17
C PRO A 39 -15.20 -17.13 -13.70
N TYR A 40 -15.41 -16.07 -12.95
CA TYR A 40 -15.70 -16.13 -11.52
C TYR A 40 -17.06 -15.50 -11.16
N ASP A 41 -17.74 -16.13 -10.21
CA ASP A 41 -18.86 -15.54 -9.46
C ASP A 41 -18.30 -15.05 -8.12
N PHE A 42 -18.17 -13.74 -7.95
CA PHE A 42 -17.61 -13.14 -6.75
C PHE A 42 -18.68 -12.84 -5.70
N HIS A 43 -18.39 -13.25 -4.46
CA HIS A 43 -19.12 -12.81 -3.27
C HIS A 43 -18.17 -12.04 -2.33
N LEU A 44 -18.35 -10.73 -2.24
CA LEU A 44 -17.56 -9.85 -1.38
C LEU A 44 -18.11 -9.85 0.05
N ILE A 45 -17.23 -9.95 1.02
CA ILE A 45 -17.51 -9.75 2.44
C ILE A 45 -16.58 -8.65 2.94
N THR A 46 -17.13 -7.60 3.55
CA THR A 46 -16.39 -6.48 4.15
C THR A 46 -16.87 -6.22 5.56
N TYR A 47 -16.10 -5.46 6.34
CA TYR A 47 -16.51 -4.99 7.66
C TYR A 47 -16.69 -3.48 7.62
N GLU A 48 -17.97 -3.07 7.60
CA GLU A 48 -18.34 -1.67 7.49
C GLU A 48 -18.54 -1.04 8.87
N ASN A 49 -18.10 0.21 9.01
CA ASN A 49 -18.32 0.96 10.24
C ASN A 49 -19.59 1.81 10.09
N PRO A 50 -20.60 1.63 10.94
CA PRO A 50 -21.85 2.41 10.90
C PRO A 50 -21.65 3.92 11.03
N ASP A 51 -20.58 4.36 11.70
CA ASP A 51 -20.25 5.79 11.86
C ASP A 51 -19.81 6.46 10.55
N PHE A 52 -19.50 5.67 9.53
CA PHE A 52 -19.05 6.12 8.21
C PHE A 52 -19.91 5.48 7.12
N PRO A 53 -21.18 5.86 6.99
CA PRO A 53 -22.06 5.32 5.96
C PRO A 53 -21.54 5.64 4.56
N LEU A 54 -21.94 4.85 3.57
CA LEU A 54 -21.62 5.12 2.18
C LEU A 54 -22.21 6.45 1.74
N THR A 55 -21.44 7.22 0.97
CA THR A 55 -21.96 8.38 0.25
C THR A 55 -22.89 7.94 -0.89
N GLN A 56 -23.66 8.86 -1.44
CA GLN A 56 -24.53 8.56 -2.59
C GLN A 56 -23.70 8.03 -3.78
N GLU A 57 -22.58 8.66 -4.09
CA GLU A 57 -21.67 8.24 -5.17
C GLU A 57 -21.13 6.83 -4.94
N GLN A 58 -20.70 6.52 -3.70
CA GLN A 58 -20.26 5.19 -3.33
C GLN A 58 -21.36 4.13 -3.47
N GLN A 59 -22.60 4.48 -3.11
CA GLN A 59 -23.75 3.59 -3.27
C GLN A 59 -24.05 3.32 -4.76
N GLU A 60 -23.95 4.33 -5.61
CA GLU A 60 -24.11 4.18 -7.06
C GLU A 60 -23.03 3.25 -7.64
N LEU A 61 -21.77 3.39 -7.21
CA LEU A 61 -20.69 2.48 -7.60
C LEU A 61 -20.97 1.03 -7.15
N VAL A 62 -21.42 0.83 -5.93
CA VAL A 62 -21.79 -0.51 -5.43
C VAL A 62 -22.91 -1.11 -6.30
N ASN A 63 -23.96 -0.34 -6.57
CA ASN A 63 -25.08 -0.78 -7.43
C ASN A 63 -24.59 -1.15 -8.84
N TYR A 64 -23.65 -0.37 -9.39
CA TYR A 64 -23.01 -0.69 -10.66
C TYR A 64 -22.27 -2.04 -10.59
N TRP A 65 -21.45 -2.30 -9.58
CA TRP A 65 -20.73 -3.58 -9.46
C TRP A 65 -21.67 -4.76 -9.24
N ILE A 66 -22.76 -4.58 -8.50
CA ILE A 66 -23.82 -5.59 -8.33
C ILE A 66 -24.48 -5.90 -9.69
N SER A 67 -24.74 -4.89 -10.50
CA SER A 67 -25.27 -5.11 -11.88
C SER A 67 -24.31 -5.87 -12.78
N ARG A 68 -22.99 -5.84 -12.46
CA ARG A 68 -21.95 -6.62 -13.13
C ARG A 68 -21.74 -8.02 -12.53
N GLY A 69 -22.60 -8.44 -11.58
CA GLY A 69 -22.60 -9.78 -11.01
C GLY A 69 -21.84 -9.95 -9.69
N LEU A 70 -21.47 -8.84 -9.02
CA LEU A 70 -20.93 -8.91 -7.67
C LEU A 70 -22.06 -9.18 -6.67
N GLU A 71 -21.91 -10.19 -5.82
CA GLU A 71 -22.70 -10.30 -4.59
C GLU A 71 -21.91 -9.65 -3.44
N TRP A 72 -22.59 -8.92 -2.54
CA TRP A 72 -21.95 -8.26 -1.42
C TRP A 72 -22.70 -8.49 -0.10
N THR A 73 -21.94 -8.82 0.94
CA THR A 73 -22.44 -8.92 2.31
C THR A 73 -21.58 -8.03 3.22
N PRO A 74 -22.03 -6.81 3.52
CA PRO A 74 -21.39 -5.98 4.54
C PRO A 74 -21.67 -6.57 5.93
N LEU A 75 -20.64 -6.74 6.73
CA LEU A 75 -20.71 -7.06 8.15
C LEU A 75 -20.44 -5.80 8.96
N THR A 76 -21.06 -5.71 10.14
CA THR A 76 -20.79 -4.61 11.07
C THR A 76 -19.44 -4.83 11.74
N TRP A 77 -18.54 -3.85 11.64
CA TRP A 77 -17.31 -3.84 12.40
C TRP A 77 -17.57 -3.48 13.87
N HIS A 78 -17.05 -4.28 14.81
CA HIS A 78 -17.15 -4.01 16.24
C HIS A 78 -15.94 -3.18 16.69
N PRO A 79 -16.13 -1.90 17.08
CA PRO A 79 -15.05 -1.01 17.45
C PRO A 79 -14.34 -1.44 18.74
N GLY A 80 -13.08 -1.01 18.88
CA GLY A 80 -12.26 -1.24 20.06
C GLY A 80 -11.29 -2.41 19.95
N LYS A 81 -10.32 -2.43 20.89
CA LYS A 81 -9.23 -3.41 20.95
C LYS A 81 -9.55 -4.64 21.79
N GLU A 82 -10.74 -4.71 22.35
CA GLU A 82 -11.16 -5.80 23.23
C GLU A 82 -11.26 -7.13 22.45
N LEU A 83 -10.71 -8.19 23.01
CA LEU A 83 -10.78 -9.54 22.44
C LEU A 83 -12.21 -10.01 22.16
N LYS A 84 -13.16 -9.59 22.99
CA LYS A 84 -14.59 -9.84 22.84
C LYS A 84 -15.12 -9.33 21.48
N ASN A 85 -14.79 -8.11 21.10
CA ASN A 85 -15.24 -7.51 19.84
C ASN A 85 -14.62 -8.26 18.63
N LYS A 86 -13.36 -8.62 18.73
CA LYS A 86 -12.70 -9.44 17.69
C LYS A 86 -13.29 -10.84 17.58
N PHE A 87 -13.73 -11.42 18.69
CA PHE A 87 -14.46 -12.68 18.69
C PHE A 87 -15.80 -12.59 17.96
N TYR A 88 -16.56 -11.51 18.14
CA TYR A 88 -17.82 -11.28 17.40
C TYR A 88 -17.55 -11.10 15.90
N ASP A 89 -16.55 -10.32 15.52
CA ASP A 89 -16.14 -10.17 14.11
C ASP A 89 -15.85 -11.54 13.48
N VAL A 90 -15.04 -12.37 14.16
CA VAL A 90 -14.72 -13.72 13.68
C VAL A 90 -15.96 -14.58 13.56
N LEU A 91 -16.86 -14.55 14.54
CA LEU A 91 -18.08 -15.38 14.55
C LEU A 91 -19.05 -14.98 13.42
N ASP A 92 -19.23 -13.69 13.19
CA ASP A 92 -20.13 -13.21 12.12
C ASP A 92 -19.56 -13.51 10.74
N GLY A 93 -18.27 -13.33 10.54
CA GLY A 93 -17.59 -13.77 9.31
C GLY A 93 -17.74 -15.27 9.08
N PHE A 94 -17.53 -16.10 10.12
CA PHE A 94 -17.70 -17.54 10.00
C PHE A 94 -19.11 -17.96 9.58
N LYS A 95 -20.15 -17.38 10.19
CA LYS A 95 -21.58 -17.66 9.84
C LYS A 95 -21.85 -17.42 8.35
N VAL A 96 -21.37 -16.30 7.82
CA VAL A 96 -21.55 -15.94 6.40
C VAL A 96 -20.76 -16.87 5.51
N VAL A 97 -19.48 -17.12 5.80
CA VAL A 97 -18.64 -18.02 4.99
C VAL A 97 -19.18 -19.46 4.99
N ALA A 98 -19.70 -19.95 6.13
CA ALA A 98 -20.31 -21.28 6.22
C ALA A 98 -21.58 -21.39 5.34
N LYS A 99 -22.45 -20.37 5.35
CA LYS A 99 -23.62 -20.30 4.45
C LYS A 99 -23.21 -20.32 2.98
N LEU A 100 -22.19 -19.56 2.61
CA LEU A 100 -21.67 -19.52 1.25
C LEU A 100 -21.01 -20.85 0.85
N ARG A 101 -20.33 -21.50 1.79
CA ARG A 101 -19.79 -22.85 1.55
C ARG A 101 -20.86 -23.87 1.18
N LEU A 102 -22.03 -23.81 1.83
CA LEU A 102 -23.20 -24.65 1.49
C LEU A 102 -23.78 -24.30 0.09
N LYS A 103 -23.66 -23.04 -0.36
CA LYS A 103 -24.03 -22.60 -1.71
C LYS A 103 -22.96 -22.95 -2.76
N GLY A 104 -21.90 -23.68 -2.38
CA GLY A 104 -20.88 -24.18 -3.30
C GLY A 104 -19.63 -23.31 -3.47
N TYR A 105 -19.46 -22.24 -2.69
CA TYR A 105 -18.22 -21.47 -2.64
C TYR A 105 -17.12 -22.31 -1.98
N LYS A 106 -16.02 -22.55 -2.70
CA LYS A 106 -14.91 -23.41 -2.25
C LYS A 106 -13.57 -22.66 -2.15
N HIS A 107 -13.54 -21.42 -2.59
CA HIS A 107 -12.35 -20.60 -2.71
C HIS A 107 -12.55 -19.29 -1.94
N ILE A 108 -11.53 -18.86 -1.21
CA ILE A 108 -11.53 -17.60 -0.48
C ILE A 108 -10.25 -16.83 -0.77
N VAL A 109 -10.39 -15.58 -1.16
CA VAL A 109 -9.29 -14.62 -1.43
C VAL A 109 -9.33 -13.56 -0.36
N THR A 110 -8.18 -13.21 0.20
CA THR A 110 -8.06 -12.22 1.27
C THR A 110 -7.00 -11.19 0.96
N LEU A 111 -7.18 -9.98 1.49
CA LEU A 111 -6.16 -8.95 1.50
C LEU A 111 -5.78 -8.59 2.94
N GLY A 112 -4.47 -8.65 3.20
CA GLY A 112 -3.89 -8.34 4.51
C GLY A 112 -3.79 -9.54 5.45
N SER A 113 -2.85 -9.47 6.38
CA SER A 113 -2.51 -10.58 7.28
C SER A 113 -3.65 -10.90 8.27
N VAL A 114 -4.36 -9.87 8.77
CA VAL A 114 -5.49 -10.07 9.69
C VAL A 114 -6.66 -10.77 8.99
N ALA A 115 -7.06 -10.27 7.81
CA ALA A 115 -8.10 -10.92 7.01
C ALA A 115 -7.71 -12.36 6.63
N GLY A 116 -6.44 -12.57 6.27
CA GLY A 116 -5.90 -13.89 5.98
C GLY A 116 -5.97 -14.86 7.15
N THR A 117 -5.71 -14.38 8.35
CA THR A 117 -5.83 -15.17 9.59
C THR A 117 -7.28 -15.55 9.90
N TYR A 118 -8.22 -14.61 9.78
CA TYR A 118 -9.64 -14.91 9.97
C TYR A 118 -10.14 -15.88 8.93
N ALA A 119 -9.79 -15.66 7.66
CA ALA A 119 -10.15 -16.59 6.59
C ALA A 119 -9.57 -18.00 6.80
N TYR A 120 -8.38 -18.15 7.36
CA TYR A 120 -7.84 -19.44 7.73
C TYR A 120 -8.71 -20.15 8.78
N LEU A 121 -9.19 -19.41 9.81
CA LEU A 121 -10.09 -19.97 10.81
C LEU A 121 -11.42 -20.47 10.21
N TYR A 122 -11.83 -19.91 9.07
CA TYR A 122 -13.02 -20.35 8.32
C TYR A 122 -12.69 -21.45 7.31
N ALA A 123 -11.67 -21.25 6.52
CA ALA A 123 -11.32 -22.12 5.40
C ALA A 123 -10.87 -23.51 5.84
N TYR A 124 -10.11 -23.58 6.94
CA TYR A 124 -9.58 -24.84 7.45
C TYR A 124 -10.70 -25.85 7.83
N PRO A 125 -11.66 -25.53 8.74
CA PRO A 125 -12.73 -26.45 9.09
C PRO A 125 -13.72 -26.69 7.93
N LEU A 126 -13.92 -25.72 7.05
CA LEU A 126 -14.84 -25.82 5.91
C LEU A 126 -14.18 -26.43 4.66
N ARG A 127 -12.90 -26.81 4.74
CA ARG A 127 -12.11 -27.40 3.63
C ARG A 127 -12.18 -26.56 2.35
N MET A 128 -11.91 -25.24 2.50
CA MET A 128 -11.86 -24.29 1.39
C MET A 128 -10.40 -24.02 1.00
N LYS A 129 -10.15 -23.72 -0.26
CA LYS A 129 -8.82 -23.28 -0.72
C LYS A 129 -8.67 -21.77 -0.46
N GLN A 130 -7.53 -21.38 0.10
CA GLN A 130 -7.24 -19.98 0.43
C GLN A 130 -6.18 -19.40 -0.49
N PHE A 131 -6.44 -18.18 -0.98
CA PHE A 131 -5.46 -17.28 -1.55
C PHE A 131 -5.22 -16.14 -0.55
N LEU A 132 -4.03 -16.11 0.03
CA LEU A 132 -3.59 -15.10 0.98
C LEU A 132 -2.77 -14.04 0.25
N TYR A 133 -3.34 -12.86 0.03
CA TYR A 133 -2.60 -11.71 -0.46
C TYR A 133 -2.26 -10.81 0.74
N GLN A 134 -1.00 -10.74 1.10
CA GLN A 134 -0.53 -10.03 2.30
C GLN A 134 0.66 -9.13 1.97
N TYR A 135 0.80 -8.04 2.73
CA TYR A 135 1.93 -7.12 2.60
C TYR A 135 3.00 -7.42 3.64
N GLU A 136 2.65 -7.33 4.92
CA GLU A 136 3.54 -7.60 6.05
C GLU A 136 2.86 -8.51 7.10
N PRO A 137 3.65 -9.21 7.93
CA PRO A 137 3.12 -9.88 9.12
C PRO A 137 2.63 -8.84 10.13
N HIS A 138 1.33 -8.83 10.41
CA HIS A 138 0.73 -7.86 11.34
C HIS A 138 1.28 -7.97 12.75
N SER A 139 1.59 -9.17 13.21
CA SER A 139 2.18 -9.39 14.53
C SER A 139 3.53 -8.69 14.69
N GLU A 140 4.42 -8.77 13.70
CA GLU A 140 5.72 -8.09 13.73
C GLU A 140 5.56 -6.58 13.53
N TYR A 141 4.64 -6.16 12.67
CA TYR A 141 4.28 -4.75 12.51
C TYR A 141 3.84 -4.13 13.84
N ALA A 142 3.03 -4.86 14.63
CA ALA A 142 2.56 -4.37 15.92
C ALA A 142 3.68 -4.25 16.96
N ILE A 143 4.71 -5.11 16.89
CA ILE A 143 5.92 -4.98 17.73
C ILE A 143 6.73 -3.76 17.29
N ASP A 144 7.03 -3.63 15.99
CA ASP A 144 7.82 -2.51 15.47
C ASP A 144 7.22 -1.13 15.80
N ASN A 145 5.88 -1.06 15.83
CA ASN A 145 5.16 0.17 16.17
C ASN A 145 4.80 0.27 17.67
N LYS A 146 5.40 -0.56 18.53
CA LYS A 146 5.19 -0.56 19.99
C LYS A 146 3.73 -0.71 20.43
N MET A 147 2.89 -1.31 19.59
CA MET A 147 1.48 -1.59 19.90
C MET A 147 1.36 -2.81 20.83
N TRP A 148 2.22 -3.80 20.65
CA TRP A 148 2.31 -5.02 21.45
C TRP A 148 3.75 -5.24 21.93
N SER A 149 3.91 -6.06 23.00
CA SER A 149 5.19 -6.65 23.37
C SER A 149 5.28 -8.10 22.87
N GLU A 150 6.48 -8.61 22.67
CA GLU A 150 6.70 -9.99 22.23
C GLU A 150 6.14 -11.02 23.23
N ASP A 151 6.06 -10.66 24.52
CA ASP A 151 5.48 -11.49 25.56
C ASP A 151 3.95 -11.46 25.60
N SER A 152 3.32 -10.51 24.92
CA SER A 152 1.87 -10.36 24.92
C SER A 152 1.16 -11.56 24.27
N LEU A 153 -0.01 -11.91 24.82
CA LEU A 153 -0.83 -12.99 24.27
C LEU A 153 -1.32 -12.66 22.85
N GLN A 154 -1.60 -11.37 22.58
CA GLN A 154 -2.00 -10.90 21.27
C GLN A 154 -0.93 -11.19 20.22
N TYR A 155 0.33 -10.86 20.49
CA TYR A 155 1.43 -11.18 19.61
C TYR A 155 1.55 -12.69 19.37
N LYS A 156 1.63 -13.48 20.44
CA LYS A 156 1.84 -14.94 20.34
C LYS A 156 0.74 -15.62 19.53
N ILE A 157 -0.52 -15.25 19.76
CA ILE A 157 -1.66 -15.82 19.02
C ILE A 157 -1.62 -15.36 17.56
N SER A 158 -1.46 -14.05 17.30
CA SER A 158 -1.43 -13.51 15.92
C SER A 158 -0.29 -14.12 15.13
N HIS A 159 0.92 -14.14 15.68
CA HIS A 159 2.10 -14.70 15.02
C HIS A 159 1.92 -16.20 14.69
N TYR A 160 1.38 -16.98 15.64
CA TYR A 160 1.06 -18.39 15.41
C TYR A 160 0.03 -18.58 14.29
N LEU A 161 -1.06 -17.79 14.30
CA LEU A 161 -2.14 -17.92 13.33
C LEU A 161 -1.73 -17.43 11.94
N GLU A 162 -0.95 -16.36 11.83
CA GLU A 162 -0.37 -15.89 10.57
C GLU A 162 0.48 -16.98 9.90
N ARG A 163 1.34 -17.64 10.68
CA ARG A 163 2.12 -18.77 10.17
C ARG A 163 1.22 -19.93 9.74
N LYS A 164 0.18 -20.27 10.52
CA LYS A 164 -0.78 -21.34 10.16
C LYS A 164 -1.55 -21.00 8.88
N ALA A 165 -1.98 -19.76 8.71
CA ALA A 165 -2.65 -19.29 7.49
C ALA A 165 -1.72 -19.45 6.27
N ALA A 166 -0.46 -19.04 6.39
CA ALA A 166 0.53 -19.19 5.32
C ALA A 166 0.85 -20.65 4.97
N LEU A 167 0.87 -21.55 5.98
CA LEU A 167 1.08 -23.00 5.76
C LEU A 167 -0.14 -23.67 5.12
N TYR A 168 -1.33 -23.16 5.37
CA TYR A 168 -2.59 -23.71 4.85
C TYR A 168 -2.91 -23.18 3.44
N ALA A 169 -2.54 -21.96 3.13
CA ALA A 169 -2.86 -21.30 1.87
C ALA A 169 -2.39 -22.15 0.67
N LYS A 170 -3.21 -22.18 -0.37
CA LYS A 170 -2.83 -22.75 -1.67
C LYS A 170 -2.00 -21.77 -2.49
N VAL A 171 -2.33 -20.48 -2.38
CA VAL A 171 -1.68 -19.38 -3.07
C VAL A 171 -1.33 -18.30 -2.05
N ILE A 172 -0.13 -17.76 -2.16
CA ILE A 172 0.30 -16.57 -1.41
C ILE A 172 0.78 -15.54 -2.41
N ALA A 173 0.30 -14.29 -2.26
CA ALA A 173 0.87 -13.14 -2.94
C ALA A 173 1.41 -12.13 -1.94
N SER A 174 2.53 -11.51 -2.26
CA SER A 174 3.09 -10.39 -1.51
C SER A 174 4.02 -9.54 -2.38
N GLY A 175 4.29 -8.32 -1.90
CA GLY A 175 5.03 -7.33 -2.66
C GLY A 175 6.53 -7.52 -2.73
N THR A 176 7.15 -8.34 -1.87
CA THR A 176 8.59 -8.36 -1.71
C THR A 176 9.22 -9.75 -1.83
N VAL A 177 10.46 -9.80 -2.32
CA VAL A 177 11.28 -11.02 -2.31
C VAL A 177 11.57 -11.50 -0.88
N PHE A 178 11.61 -10.59 0.08
CA PHE A 178 11.83 -10.94 1.49
C PHE A 178 10.68 -11.76 2.07
N MET A 179 9.43 -11.44 1.68
CA MET A 179 8.29 -12.25 2.07
C MET A 179 8.30 -13.61 1.37
N LYS A 180 8.74 -13.67 0.11
CA LYS A 180 8.95 -14.94 -0.59
C LYS A 180 9.92 -15.83 0.18
N GLU A 181 11.07 -15.27 0.55
CA GLU A 181 12.08 -16.02 1.33
C GLU A 181 11.52 -16.52 2.66
N ARG A 182 10.77 -15.69 3.38
CA ARG A 182 10.11 -16.09 4.62
C ARG A 182 9.15 -17.26 4.40
N VAL A 183 8.26 -17.13 3.42
CA VAL A 183 7.24 -18.15 3.13
C VAL A 183 7.89 -19.48 2.73
N GLU A 184 8.87 -19.46 1.85
CA GLU A 184 9.50 -20.65 1.29
C GLU A 184 10.56 -21.26 2.22
N LYS A 185 11.45 -20.43 2.80
CA LYS A 185 12.62 -20.93 3.57
C LYS A 185 12.34 -21.02 5.07
N GLU A 186 11.76 -19.97 5.68
CA GLU A 186 11.55 -19.93 7.14
C GLU A 186 10.30 -20.72 7.54
N TRP A 187 9.17 -20.47 6.87
CA TRP A 187 7.91 -21.17 7.17
C TRP A 187 7.74 -22.48 6.44
N ARG A 188 8.51 -22.70 5.36
CA ARG A 188 8.45 -23.92 4.54
C ARG A 188 7.04 -24.22 4.04
N SER A 189 6.31 -23.17 3.64
CA SER A 189 4.99 -23.31 3.06
C SER A 189 5.08 -23.97 1.67
N LYS A 190 4.07 -24.77 1.34
CA LYS A 190 3.89 -25.39 0.01
C LYS A 190 3.03 -24.55 -0.92
N ALA A 191 2.58 -23.38 -0.46
CA ALA A 191 1.79 -22.46 -1.29
C ALA A 191 2.60 -21.99 -2.49
N LYS A 192 1.93 -21.87 -3.65
CA LYS A 192 2.56 -21.20 -4.80
C LYS A 192 2.65 -19.70 -4.52
N PHE A 193 3.85 -19.16 -4.52
CA PHE A 193 4.09 -17.75 -4.24
C PHE A 193 4.08 -16.92 -5.53
N PHE A 194 3.38 -15.78 -5.47
CA PHE A 194 3.36 -14.77 -6.52
C PHE A 194 3.85 -13.43 -5.96
N ARG A 195 4.83 -12.82 -6.62
CA ARG A 195 5.26 -11.48 -6.25
C ARG A 195 4.34 -10.46 -6.88
N ILE A 196 3.48 -9.87 -6.07
CA ILE A 196 2.52 -8.84 -6.48
C ILE A 196 2.65 -7.67 -5.50
N PRO A 197 3.51 -6.67 -5.78
CA PRO A 197 3.58 -5.46 -4.98
C PRO A 197 2.30 -4.62 -5.13
N THR A 198 2.14 -3.60 -4.28
CA THR A 198 1.04 -2.65 -4.42
C THR A 198 1.06 -2.03 -5.82
N VAL A 199 -0.06 -2.10 -6.51
CA VAL A 199 -0.21 -1.53 -7.86
C VAL A 199 -0.41 -0.02 -7.76
N ALA A 200 0.15 0.73 -8.70
CA ALA A 200 -0.12 2.16 -8.85
C ALA A 200 -1.16 2.38 -9.96
N ASN A 201 -1.98 3.41 -9.77
CA ASN A 201 -2.87 3.89 -10.84
C ASN A 201 -2.04 4.69 -11.85
N ASP A 202 -1.41 4.00 -12.78
CA ASP A 202 -0.47 4.56 -13.76
C ASP A 202 -1.11 5.55 -14.75
N LYS A 203 -2.42 5.49 -14.93
CA LYS A 203 -3.18 6.47 -15.74
C LYS A 203 -3.33 7.79 -14.98
N LYS A 204 -3.63 7.74 -13.68
CA LYS A 204 -3.75 8.92 -12.81
C LYS A 204 -2.42 9.64 -12.64
N PHE A 205 -1.33 8.89 -12.50
CA PHE A 205 0.02 9.42 -12.33
C PHE A 205 0.79 9.52 -13.65
N LEU A 206 0.08 9.67 -14.77
CA LEU A 206 0.69 10.05 -16.03
C LEU A 206 1.07 11.53 -16.01
N PHE A 207 2.39 11.82 -16.01
CA PHE A 207 2.90 13.18 -15.92
C PHE A 207 2.34 14.08 -17.00
N ASP A 208 1.87 15.25 -16.58
CA ASP A 208 1.37 16.32 -17.45
C ASP A 208 2.16 17.62 -17.17
N PRO A 209 2.96 18.10 -18.13
CA PRO A 209 3.76 19.32 -17.96
C PRO A 209 2.92 20.58 -17.75
N LYS A 210 1.71 20.63 -18.29
CA LYS A 210 0.79 21.75 -18.10
C LYS A 210 0.28 21.83 -16.66
N ILE A 211 -0.16 20.69 -16.13
CA ILE A 211 -0.57 20.62 -14.71
C ILE A 211 0.61 20.95 -13.78
N ARG A 212 1.83 20.52 -14.14
CA ARG A 212 3.03 20.92 -13.39
C ARG A 212 3.22 22.42 -13.36
N GLU A 213 3.18 23.08 -14.50
CA GLU A 213 3.38 24.52 -14.63
C GLU A 213 2.31 25.29 -13.82
N GLU A 214 1.04 24.95 -14.02
CA GLU A 214 -0.09 25.55 -13.31
C GLU A 214 0.04 25.39 -11.78
N THR A 215 0.40 24.18 -11.32
CA THR A 215 0.53 23.89 -9.90
C THR A 215 1.74 24.59 -9.28
N ARG A 216 2.90 24.64 -9.97
CA ARG A 216 4.06 25.38 -9.48
C ARG A 216 3.78 26.88 -9.39
N LYS A 217 3.11 27.45 -10.38
CA LYS A 217 2.67 28.86 -10.36
C LYS A 217 1.74 29.16 -9.18
N GLU A 218 0.75 28.29 -8.94
CA GLU A 218 -0.16 28.42 -7.79
C GLU A 218 0.59 28.35 -6.45
N LEU A 219 1.62 27.51 -6.36
CA LEU A 219 2.43 27.33 -5.16
C LEU A 219 3.53 28.41 -5.01
N GLY A 220 3.75 29.24 -6.02
CA GLY A 220 4.79 30.28 -6.01
C GLY A 220 6.21 29.74 -6.22
N PHE A 221 6.37 28.55 -6.83
CA PHE A 221 7.67 27.97 -7.13
C PHE A 221 8.19 28.45 -8.48
N ASP A 222 9.38 29.03 -8.48
CA ASP A 222 10.12 29.37 -9.67
C ASP A 222 10.86 28.16 -10.29
N GLU A 223 11.54 28.34 -11.41
CA GLU A 223 12.26 27.29 -12.10
C GLU A 223 13.52 26.83 -11.32
N ASP A 224 14.13 27.70 -10.54
CA ASP A 224 15.35 27.43 -9.77
C ASP A 224 15.05 26.68 -8.47
N THR A 225 13.80 26.69 -8.00
CA THR A 225 13.35 25.97 -6.81
C THR A 225 13.34 24.47 -7.05
N TRP A 226 14.09 23.72 -6.26
CA TRP A 226 14.07 22.27 -6.24
C TRP A 226 13.08 21.74 -5.21
N VAL A 227 11.95 21.22 -5.70
CA VAL A 227 10.82 20.83 -4.84
C VAL A 227 11.01 19.38 -4.38
N LEU A 228 11.32 19.22 -3.08
CA LEU A 228 11.25 17.95 -2.38
C LEU A 228 9.81 17.68 -1.97
N TYR A 229 9.32 16.46 -2.14
CA TYR A 229 7.92 16.13 -1.96
C TYR A 229 7.67 15.04 -0.94
N TYR A 230 6.76 15.32 -0.02
CA TYR A 230 6.30 14.35 0.97
C TYR A 230 4.77 14.34 1.09
N PRO A 231 4.06 13.36 0.52
CA PRO A 231 2.64 13.13 0.78
C PRO A 231 2.47 12.13 1.92
N GLY A 232 1.96 12.54 3.08
CA GLY A 232 1.72 11.60 4.14
C GLY A 232 1.57 12.16 5.53
N LYS A 233 1.44 11.23 6.47
CA LYS A 233 1.37 11.50 7.90
C LYS A 233 2.75 11.56 8.52
N PHE A 234 2.83 12.17 9.70
CA PHE A 234 3.98 12.12 10.59
C PHE A 234 3.64 11.22 11.80
N GLY A 235 4.59 10.40 12.22
CA GLY A 235 4.37 9.43 13.30
C GLY A 235 3.73 8.11 12.81
N ASP A 236 3.37 7.24 13.74
CA ASP A 236 2.92 5.87 13.50
C ASP A 236 3.94 5.05 12.68
N LEU A 237 3.62 4.75 11.41
CA LEU A 237 4.50 4.06 10.47
C LEU A 237 5.68 4.93 10.00
N TYR A 238 5.59 6.24 10.16
CA TYR A 238 6.49 7.21 9.55
C TYR A 238 7.33 7.92 10.59
N TYR A 239 8.49 8.44 10.19
CA TYR A 239 9.23 9.38 11.01
C TYR A 239 8.37 10.60 11.35
N LYS A 240 8.62 11.16 12.54
CA LYS A 240 7.98 12.38 12.99
C LYS A 240 9.02 13.49 13.12
N GLU A 241 9.67 13.59 14.25
CA GLU A 241 10.67 14.62 14.51
C GLU A 241 11.91 14.46 13.61
N GLU A 242 12.33 13.23 13.38
CA GLU A 242 13.47 12.90 12.53
C GLU A 242 13.28 13.38 11.08
N PHE A 243 12.03 13.46 10.61
CA PHE A 243 11.74 13.99 9.28
C PHE A 243 12.05 15.49 9.18
N ALA A 244 11.66 16.27 10.18
CA ALA A 244 11.93 17.71 10.19
C ALA A 244 13.45 17.99 10.30
N TYR A 245 14.17 17.24 11.14
CA TYR A 245 15.63 17.33 11.20
C TYR A 245 16.31 16.88 9.90
N MET A 246 15.83 15.82 9.28
CA MET A 246 16.32 15.37 7.96
C MET A 246 16.20 16.49 6.94
N TYR A 247 15.03 17.16 6.88
CA TYR A 247 14.84 18.27 5.95
C TYR A 247 15.74 19.45 6.27
N LYS A 248 15.92 19.81 7.55
CA LYS A 248 16.88 20.84 7.96
C LYS A 248 18.26 20.56 7.39
N TRP A 249 18.78 19.34 7.55
CA TRP A 249 20.11 18.99 7.05
C TRP A 249 20.19 18.99 5.52
N LEU A 250 19.13 18.62 4.81
CA LEU A 250 19.05 18.77 3.35
C LEU A 250 19.14 20.24 2.94
N LYS A 251 18.40 21.11 3.63
CA LYS A 251 18.33 22.55 3.35
C LYS A 251 19.64 23.27 3.67
N GLU A 252 20.31 22.88 4.76
CA GLU A 252 21.64 23.40 5.12
C GLU A 252 22.69 23.14 4.02
N GLU A 253 22.62 21.98 3.36
CA GLU A 253 23.58 21.59 2.31
C GLU A 253 23.17 22.09 0.90
N GLU A 254 21.89 22.35 0.68
CA GLU A 254 21.35 22.83 -0.61
C GLU A 254 20.21 23.84 -0.40
N PRO A 255 20.53 25.13 -0.43
CA PRO A 255 19.54 26.19 -0.19
C PRO A 255 18.39 26.26 -1.20
N ARG A 256 18.52 25.67 -2.39
CA ARG A 256 17.44 25.60 -3.40
C ARG A 256 16.32 24.62 -3.06
N PHE A 257 16.56 23.70 -2.09
CA PHE A 257 15.51 22.79 -1.66
C PHE A 257 14.35 23.51 -1.00
N HIS A 258 13.15 23.19 -1.44
CA HIS A 258 11.91 23.61 -0.81
C HIS A 258 11.04 22.37 -0.57
N MET A 259 10.52 22.17 0.65
CA MET A 259 9.72 21.00 0.98
C MET A 259 8.24 21.27 0.71
N LEU A 260 7.65 20.50 -0.19
CA LEU A 260 6.20 20.44 -0.39
C LEU A 260 5.63 19.27 0.42
N ILE A 261 4.86 19.59 1.45
CA ILE A 261 4.21 18.64 2.35
C ILE A 261 2.72 18.59 2.03
N VAL A 262 2.22 17.41 1.66
CA VAL A 262 0.78 17.18 1.49
C VAL A 262 0.32 16.20 2.56
N THR A 263 -0.44 16.67 3.55
CA THR A 263 -0.71 15.91 4.78
C THR A 263 -2.14 16.08 5.27
N PRO A 264 -2.73 15.07 5.95
CA PRO A 264 -3.99 15.26 6.66
C PRO A 264 -3.84 15.90 8.05
N HIS A 265 -2.59 16.12 8.54
CA HIS A 265 -2.35 16.83 9.80
C HIS A 265 -2.71 18.30 9.67
N LYS A 266 -3.11 18.92 10.78
CA LYS A 266 -3.33 20.37 10.85
C LYS A 266 -2.03 21.13 10.63
N ASP A 267 -2.13 22.30 10.01
CA ASP A 267 -0.96 23.13 9.74
C ASP A 267 -0.16 23.43 11.00
N GLU A 268 -0.83 23.72 12.13
CA GLU A 268 -0.20 24.05 13.40
C GLU A 268 0.69 22.91 13.91
N GLU A 269 0.25 21.65 13.75
CA GLU A 269 1.01 20.46 14.17
C GLU A 269 2.31 20.32 13.36
N VAL A 270 2.23 20.59 12.04
CA VAL A 270 3.38 20.52 11.15
C VAL A 270 4.33 21.70 11.42
N ILE A 271 3.80 22.90 11.62
CA ILE A 271 4.59 24.10 11.93
C ILE A 271 5.35 23.87 13.24
N GLU A 272 4.69 23.43 14.30
CA GLU A 272 5.34 23.11 15.58
C GLU A 272 6.48 22.08 15.42
N LEU A 273 6.25 21.05 14.57
CA LEU A 273 7.24 20.02 14.30
C LEU A 273 8.50 20.59 13.63
N PHE A 274 8.33 21.47 12.66
CA PHE A 274 9.43 22.08 11.89
C PHE A 274 10.12 23.20 12.67
N ASP A 275 9.38 23.98 13.44
CA ASP A 275 9.94 25.01 14.34
C ASP A 275 10.86 24.38 15.39
N LYS A 276 10.48 23.26 16.00
CA LYS A 276 11.34 22.50 16.93
C LYS A 276 12.66 22.06 16.29
N ALA A 277 12.65 21.74 15.01
CA ALA A 277 13.87 21.41 14.28
C ALA A 277 14.67 22.65 13.87
N GLY A 278 14.09 23.85 13.98
CA GLY A 278 14.70 25.12 13.55
C GLY A 278 14.69 25.29 12.03
N VAL A 279 13.64 24.85 11.35
CA VAL A 279 13.40 25.06 9.92
C VAL A 279 12.57 26.32 9.75
N SER A 280 13.01 27.24 8.88
CA SER A 280 12.26 28.48 8.60
C SER A 280 10.93 28.21 7.91
N ARG A 281 9.88 28.98 8.25
CA ARG A 281 8.54 28.83 7.68
C ARG A 281 8.50 29.05 6.15
N GLU A 282 9.43 29.82 5.64
CA GLU A 282 9.58 30.10 4.21
C GLU A 282 10.18 28.94 3.40
N ASP A 283 10.78 27.93 4.08
CA ASP A 283 11.46 26.82 3.44
C ASP A 283 10.54 25.66 3.08
N TYR A 284 9.27 25.71 3.51
CA TYR A 284 8.34 24.63 3.25
C TYR A 284 6.91 25.13 3.00
N THR A 285 6.15 24.34 2.24
CA THR A 285 4.75 24.60 1.92
C THR A 285 3.91 23.41 2.39
N ILE A 286 2.84 23.69 3.16
CA ILE A 286 1.87 22.69 3.60
C ILE A 286 0.64 22.79 2.71
N ARG A 287 0.10 21.63 2.29
CA ARG A 287 -1.14 21.50 1.54
C ARG A 287 -1.94 20.30 2.03
N HIS A 288 -3.25 20.37 1.80
CA HIS A 288 -4.17 19.28 2.02
C HIS A 288 -4.75 18.86 0.67
N SER A 289 -4.93 17.57 0.47
CA SER A 289 -5.50 17.04 -0.76
C SER A 289 -6.22 15.74 -0.50
N ASP A 290 -7.31 15.51 -1.22
CA ASP A 290 -7.86 14.20 -1.40
C ASP A 290 -7.02 13.36 -2.38
N TYR A 291 -7.33 12.08 -2.47
CA TYR A 291 -6.64 11.18 -3.37
C TYR A 291 -6.85 11.57 -4.84
N ASP A 292 -7.98 12.17 -5.19
CA ASP A 292 -8.30 12.47 -6.59
C ASP A 292 -7.46 13.60 -7.16
N ASN A 293 -7.03 14.53 -6.32
CA ASN A 293 -6.25 15.70 -6.70
C ASN A 293 -4.75 15.60 -6.37
N ILE A 294 -4.31 14.55 -5.68
CA ILE A 294 -2.92 14.40 -5.19
C ILE A 294 -1.87 14.41 -6.31
N HIS A 295 -2.22 13.92 -7.51
CA HIS A 295 -1.31 13.77 -8.64
C HIS A 295 -0.69 15.10 -9.08
N ARG A 296 -1.39 16.22 -8.95
CA ARG A 296 -0.88 17.55 -9.32
C ARG A 296 0.39 17.92 -8.52
N TYR A 297 0.43 17.54 -7.24
CA TYR A 297 1.59 17.78 -6.38
C TYR A 297 2.75 16.86 -6.72
N HIS A 298 2.49 15.63 -7.16
CA HIS A 298 3.53 14.76 -7.72
C HIS A 298 4.17 15.42 -8.95
N PHE A 299 3.35 16.01 -9.82
CA PHE A 299 3.86 16.66 -11.04
C PHE A 299 4.64 17.94 -10.74
N ALA A 300 4.24 18.71 -9.73
CA ALA A 300 4.94 19.91 -9.31
C ALA A 300 6.31 19.65 -8.68
N ALA A 301 6.54 18.45 -8.15
CA ALA A 301 7.76 18.05 -7.47
C ALA A 301 8.90 17.65 -8.42
N ASP A 302 10.11 17.61 -7.86
CA ASP A 302 11.34 17.18 -8.55
C ASP A 302 11.94 15.92 -7.94
N PHE A 303 11.74 15.69 -6.63
CA PHE A 303 12.28 14.55 -5.89
C PHE A 303 11.35 14.21 -4.72
N ALA A 304 11.09 12.92 -4.48
CA ALA A 304 10.15 12.50 -3.44
C ALA A 304 10.86 11.83 -2.24
N ILE A 305 10.16 11.71 -1.12
CA ILE A 305 10.72 11.15 0.12
C ILE A 305 9.82 10.04 0.65
N ILE A 306 10.41 8.90 0.98
CA ILE A 306 9.79 7.81 1.73
C ILE A 306 10.26 7.88 3.18
N SER A 307 9.37 8.32 4.06
CA SER A 307 9.64 8.60 5.47
C SER A 307 9.32 7.40 6.39
N VAL A 308 9.68 6.19 5.99
CA VAL A 308 9.47 5.00 6.81
C VAL A 308 10.78 4.66 7.54
N PRO A 309 10.78 4.53 8.88
CA PRO A 309 11.96 4.09 9.62
C PRO A 309 12.29 2.63 9.32
N GLN A 310 13.55 2.27 9.57
CA GLN A 310 13.99 0.88 9.52
C GLN A 310 13.32 0.06 10.63
N GLY A 311 13.11 -1.22 10.38
CA GLY A 311 12.55 -2.16 11.36
C GLY A 311 12.39 -3.57 10.79
N PRO A 312 12.31 -4.60 11.64
CA PRO A 312 12.20 -5.99 11.22
C PRO A 312 11.03 -6.29 10.28
N SER A 313 9.86 -5.68 10.51
CA SER A 313 8.69 -5.85 9.63
C SER A 313 8.75 -4.99 8.36
N LYS A 314 9.54 -3.92 8.37
CA LYS A 314 9.54 -2.89 7.31
C LYS A 314 10.08 -3.39 5.96
N LYS A 315 10.89 -4.44 5.96
CA LYS A 315 11.36 -5.09 4.71
C LYS A 315 10.25 -5.79 3.94
N PHE A 316 9.13 -6.13 4.59
CA PHE A 316 8.02 -6.84 3.96
C PHE A 316 6.95 -5.91 3.38
N ILE A 317 6.90 -4.66 3.80
CA ILE A 317 5.90 -3.71 3.29
C ILE A 317 6.07 -3.48 1.79
N SER A 318 4.98 -3.11 1.14
CA SER A 318 5.01 -2.65 -0.25
C SER A 318 4.41 -1.24 -0.29
N ASN A 319 5.28 -0.25 -0.48
CA ASN A 319 4.92 1.16 -0.34
C ASN A 319 4.15 1.65 -1.57
N ILE A 320 2.87 2.00 -1.42
CA ILE A 320 2.05 2.51 -2.54
C ILE A 320 2.68 3.75 -3.14
N LYS A 321 3.18 4.67 -2.30
CA LYS A 321 3.79 5.93 -2.74
C LYS A 321 4.95 5.76 -3.71
N VAL A 322 5.77 4.69 -3.56
CA VAL A 322 6.87 4.43 -4.49
C VAL A 322 6.34 4.15 -5.90
N GLY A 323 5.26 3.39 -6.03
CA GLY A 323 4.60 3.18 -7.32
C GLY A 323 4.08 4.48 -7.92
N GLU A 324 3.43 5.31 -7.11
CA GLU A 324 2.89 6.61 -7.53
C GLU A 324 4.02 7.58 -7.95
N TYR A 325 5.11 7.66 -7.17
CA TYR A 325 6.28 8.48 -7.52
C TYR A 325 6.89 8.07 -8.84
N LEU A 326 7.20 6.81 -8.98
CA LEU A 326 7.81 6.29 -10.20
C LEU A 326 6.91 6.46 -11.42
N CYS A 327 5.59 6.20 -11.29
CA CYS A 327 4.63 6.43 -12.38
C CYS A 327 4.51 7.92 -12.76
N ALA A 328 4.66 8.85 -11.79
CA ALA A 328 4.73 10.28 -12.03
C ALA A 328 6.11 10.75 -12.54
N GLY A 329 7.08 9.83 -12.67
CA GLY A 329 8.43 10.16 -13.11
C GLY A 329 9.32 10.79 -12.05
N LEU A 330 9.04 10.56 -10.75
CA LEU A 330 9.81 11.10 -9.64
C LEU A 330 10.82 10.09 -9.09
N PRO A 331 12.10 10.43 -8.99
CA PRO A 331 13.06 9.72 -8.16
C PRO A 331 12.77 9.97 -6.67
N PHE A 332 13.29 9.12 -5.78
CA PHE A 332 12.94 9.20 -4.36
C PHE A 332 14.10 8.87 -3.42
N LEU A 333 14.02 9.40 -2.18
CA LEU A 333 14.86 9.03 -1.05
C LEU A 333 14.17 7.94 -0.23
N ILE A 334 14.91 6.91 0.17
CA ILE A 334 14.40 5.80 0.98
C ILE A 334 15.46 5.25 1.92
N ASN A 335 15.02 4.76 3.08
CA ASN A 335 15.90 4.03 3.99
C ASN A 335 16.21 2.62 3.47
N LYS A 336 17.46 2.22 3.63
CA LYS A 336 17.91 0.84 3.42
C LYS A 336 17.08 -0.13 4.28
N GLY A 337 16.69 -1.26 3.73
CA GLY A 337 15.91 -2.27 4.44
C GLY A 337 14.41 -1.97 4.58
N VAL A 338 13.93 -0.84 4.04
CA VAL A 338 12.50 -0.54 3.96
C VAL A 338 11.98 -1.02 2.63
N SER A 339 11.01 -1.97 2.66
CA SER A 339 10.48 -2.60 1.46
C SER A 339 11.57 -3.29 0.62
N GLU A 340 11.24 -3.75 -0.56
CA GLU A 340 12.16 -4.09 -1.63
C GLU A 340 12.53 -2.86 -2.47
N ASP A 341 11.81 -1.76 -2.27
CA ASP A 341 11.91 -0.54 -3.08
C ASP A 341 13.29 0.12 -3.00
N TYR A 342 14.02 -0.04 -1.87
CA TYR A 342 15.38 0.46 -1.79
C TYR A 342 16.34 -0.25 -2.78
N LEU A 343 16.08 -1.51 -3.13
CA LEU A 343 16.85 -2.23 -4.15
C LEU A 343 16.58 -1.65 -5.54
N TYR A 344 15.33 -1.22 -5.81
CA TYR A 344 15.00 -0.53 -7.05
C TYR A 344 15.66 0.84 -7.13
N ALA A 345 15.57 1.62 -6.05
CA ALA A 345 16.22 2.92 -5.98
C ALA A 345 17.70 2.82 -6.36
N GLN A 346 18.40 1.84 -5.78
CA GLN A 346 19.83 1.63 -6.00
C GLN A 346 20.15 1.00 -7.37
N ASN A 347 19.49 -0.12 -7.71
CA ASN A 347 19.89 -0.94 -8.87
C ASN A 347 19.36 -0.40 -10.20
N LYS A 348 18.32 0.44 -10.16
CA LYS A 348 17.70 1.03 -11.34
C LYS A 348 17.95 2.53 -11.49
N ASN A 349 18.74 3.13 -10.60
CA ASN A 349 19.03 4.56 -10.61
C ASN A 349 17.76 5.42 -10.65
N VAL A 350 16.81 5.12 -9.74
CA VAL A 350 15.55 5.86 -9.60
C VAL A 350 15.41 6.47 -8.22
N GLY A 351 16.48 6.53 -7.44
CA GLY A 351 16.46 7.15 -6.11
C GLY A 351 17.78 7.02 -5.36
N VAL A 352 17.76 7.58 -4.16
CA VAL A 352 18.90 7.61 -3.23
C VAL A 352 18.55 6.78 -1.99
N VAL A 353 19.46 5.90 -1.60
CA VAL A 353 19.33 5.04 -0.40
C VAL A 353 20.21 5.58 0.71
N VAL A 354 19.65 5.75 1.91
CA VAL A 354 20.33 6.18 3.13
C VAL A 354 20.21 5.13 4.23
N ASP A 355 21.13 5.12 5.16
CA ASP A 355 21.09 4.23 6.32
C ASP A 355 20.55 4.98 7.56
N GLY A 356 19.26 5.32 7.50
CA GLY A 356 18.58 6.12 8.51
C GLY A 356 18.53 7.62 8.19
N PHE A 357 17.58 8.32 8.83
CA PHE A 357 17.50 9.79 8.77
C PHE A 357 18.41 10.38 9.85
N ILE A 358 19.72 10.22 9.65
CA ILE A 358 20.77 10.79 10.51
C ILE A 358 21.61 11.77 9.70
N LYS A 359 22.20 12.74 10.37
CA LYS A 359 22.86 13.91 9.75
C LYS A 359 23.92 13.52 8.71
N GLU A 360 24.77 12.57 9.05
CA GLU A 360 25.89 12.12 8.22
C GLU A 360 25.39 11.44 6.92
N GLU A 361 24.35 10.61 7.02
CA GLU A 361 23.79 9.92 5.85
C GLU A 361 23.01 10.90 4.95
N ILE A 362 22.30 11.84 5.54
CA ILE A 362 21.56 12.87 4.77
C ILE A 362 22.54 13.79 4.03
N LYS A 363 23.62 14.22 4.67
CA LYS A 363 24.66 15.00 3.99
C LYS A 363 25.30 14.26 2.81
N LYS A 364 25.55 12.95 2.94
CA LYS A 364 26.04 12.11 1.84
C LYS A 364 25.01 11.93 0.71
N ALA A 365 23.73 12.04 1.01
CA ALA A 365 22.66 11.92 0.02
C ALA A 365 22.54 13.15 -0.89
N VAL A 366 22.87 14.36 -0.38
CA VAL A 366 22.67 15.62 -1.12
C VAL A 366 23.39 15.65 -2.46
N PRO A 367 24.68 15.30 -2.60
CA PRO A 367 25.36 15.27 -3.88
C PRO A 367 24.63 14.36 -4.91
N LYS A 368 24.16 13.20 -4.47
CA LYS A 368 23.43 12.26 -5.32
C LYS A 368 22.05 12.80 -5.75
N ILE A 369 21.36 13.50 -4.83
CA ILE A 369 20.09 14.17 -5.18
C ILE A 369 20.35 15.28 -6.20
N ARG A 370 21.43 16.05 -6.04
CA ARG A 370 21.86 17.07 -7.02
C ARG A 370 22.09 16.49 -8.42
N GLU A 371 22.74 15.34 -8.52
CA GLU A 371 22.97 14.66 -9.81
C GLU A 371 21.64 14.41 -10.55
N TYR A 372 20.61 13.95 -9.84
CA TYR A 372 19.28 13.77 -10.42
C TYR A 372 18.66 15.11 -10.90
N LEU A 373 18.84 16.18 -10.13
CA LEU A 373 18.16 17.45 -10.36
C LEU A 373 18.88 18.39 -11.33
N THR A 374 20.18 18.18 -11.55
CA THR A 374 20.99 18.93 -12.53
C THR A 374 21.07 18.28 -13.90
N GLY A 375 20.66 17.01 -14.01
CA GLY A 375 20.63 16.27 -15.26
C GLY A 375 19.42 16.62 -16.16
N ASP A 376 19.26 15.85 -17.24
CA ASP A 376 18.13 15.93 -18.14
C ASP A 376 16.86 15.41 -17.42
N ARG A 377 16.02 16.33 -16.97
CA ARG A 377 14.82 16.02 -16.16
C ARG A 377 13.77 15.22 -16.93
N ASP A 378 13.65 15.42 -18.24
CA ASP A 378 12.67 14.70 -19.05
C ASP A 378 13.09 13.25 -19.22
N LYS A 379 14.34 13.00 -19.51
CA LYS A 379 14.90 11.62 -19.54
C LYS A 379 14.81 10.92 -18.19
N LEU A 380 15.05 11.64 -17.09
CA LEU A 380 14.92 11.09 -15.76
C LEU A 380 13.46 10.69 -15.47
N ARG A 381 12.50 11.57 -15.80
CA ARG A 381 11.06 11.29 -15.63
C ARG A 381 10.62 10.08 -16.45
N GLU A 382 11.05 10.02 -17.71
CA GLU A 382 10.77 8.88 -18.59
C GLU A 382 11.35 7.59 -18.02
N HIS A 383 12.59 7.62 -17.53
CA HIS A 383 13.25 6.48 -16.94
C HIS A 383 12.55 6.01 -15.65
N CYS A 384 12.24 6.93 -14.71
CA CYS A 384 11.50 6.60 -13.49
C CYS A 384 10.14 5.99 -13.82
N ARG A 385 9.39 6.59 -14.78
CA ARG A 385 8.11 6.07 -15.21
C ARG A 385 8.22 4.68 -15.82
N LYS A 386 9.20 4.42 -16.68
CA LYS A 386 9.44 3.09 -17.25
C LYS A 386 9.65 2.05 -16.16
N VAL A 387 10.49 2.35 -15.18
CA VAL A 387 10.71 1.47 -14.03
C VAL A 387 9.43 1.30 -13.22
N GLY A 388 8.67 2.37 -13.00
CA GLY A 388 7.38 2.34 -12.30
C GLY A 388 6.36 1.41 -12.98
N LEU A 389 6.21 1.51 -14.29
CA LEU A 389 5.30 0.67 -15.07
C LEU A 389 5.71 -0.82 -15.05
N GLU A 390 7.01 -1.11 -15.14
CA GLU A 390 7.52 -2.48 -15.07
C GLU A 390 7.23 -3.13 -13.70
N TYR A 391 7.33 -2.36 -12.61
CA TYR A 391 7.26 -2.91 -11.25
C TYR A 391 5.92 -2.74 -10.55
N ARG A 392 5.16 -1.70 -10.89
CA ARG A 392 3.97 -1.24 -10.17
C ARG A 392 2.80 -0.94 -11.08
N GLY A 393 3.00 -0.99 -12.42
CA GLY A 393 1.95 -0.75 -13.40
C GLY A 393 0.91 -1.87 -13.40
N PHE A 394 -0.35 -1.48 -13.59
CA PHE A 394 -1.46 -2.44 -13.61
C PHE A 394 -1.29 -3.49 -14.72
N GLU A 395 -0.89 -3.08 -15.91
CA GLU A 395 -0.68 -3.98 -17.05
C GLU A 395 0.41 -5.04 -16.81
N SER A 396 1.42 -4.71 -15.98
CA SER A 396 2.48 -5.65 -15.61
C SER A 396 2.05 -6.62 -14.51
N LEU A 397 1.23 -6.18 -13.55
CA LEU A 397 0.85 -6.96 -12.37
C LEU A 397 -0.45 -7.75 -12.55
N ASN A 398 -1.39 -7.26 -13.35
CA ASN A 398 -2.68 -7.91 -13.56
C ASN A 398 -2.57 -9.34 -14.14
N PRO A 399 -1.70 -9.63 -15.13
CA PRO A 399 -1.47 -10.99 -15.59
C PRO A 399 -0.99 -11.94 -14.49
N ILE A 400 -0.15 -11.43 -13.56
CA ILE A 400 0.37 -12.22 -12.43
C ILE A 400 -0.77 -12.50 -11.44
N PHE A 401 -1.63 -11.52 -11.16
CA PHE A 401 -2.80 -11.72 -10.32
C PHE A 401 -3.79 -12.71 -10.94
N LYS A 402 -4.02 -12.62 -12.26
CA LYS A 402 -4.87 -13.57 -12.99
C LYS A 402 -4.33 -15.01 -12.92
N GLU A 403 -3.02 -15.19 -13.03
CA GLU A 403 -2.41 -16.52 -12.88
C GLU A 403 -2.51 -17.04 -11.44
N ALA A 404 -2.40 -16.18 -10.44
CA ALA A 404 -2.62 -16.51 -9.02
C ALA A 404 -4.08 -16.98 -8.78
N MET A 405 -5.04 -16.27 -9.32
CA MET A 405 -6.48 -16.63 -9.26
C MET A 405 -6.76 -17.96 -9.96
N LYS A 406 -6.19 -18.17 -11.13
CA LYS A 406 -6.29 -19.45 -11.86
C LYS A 406 -5.69 -20.59 -11.03
N THR A 407 -4.50 -20.41 -10.46
CA THR A 407 -3.86 -21.39 -9.58
C THR A 407 -4.75 -21.75 -8.37
N LEU A 408 -5.46 -20.77 -7.80
CA LEU A 408 -6.37 -21.02 -6.67
C LEU A 408 -7.47 -22.05 -7.02
N VAL A 409 -8.10 -21.90 -8.18
CA VAL A 409 -9.28 -22.70 -8.57
C VAL A 409 -8.92 -24.03 -9.23
N GLU A 410 -7.71 -24.19 -9.75
CA GLU A 410 -7.25 -25.45 -10.34
C GLU A 410 -7.51 -26.65 -9.45
N LYS A 411 -7.95 -27.76 -10.04
CA LYS A 411 -8.05 -29.04 -9.35
C LYS A 411 -6.61 -29.52 -9.05
N GLY A 412 -6.27 -29.62 -7.79
CA GLY A 412 -5.03 -30.27 -7.35
C GLY A 412 -5.17 -31.76 -7.38
#